data_52b61f3159e1d17e52de16df67292ff5
#
_entry.id   52b61f3159e1d17e52de16df67292ff5
#
_cell.length_a   1.000
_cell.length_b   1.000
_cell.length_c   1.000
_cell.angle_alpha   90.00
_cell.angle_beta   90.00
_cell.angle_gamma   90.00
#
_symmetry.space_group_name_H-M   'P 1'
#
loop_
_entity.id
_entity.type
_entity.pdbx_description
1 polymer ?
#
loop_
_entity_poly.entity_id
_entity_poly.type
_entity_poly.pdbx_seq_one_letter_code
_entity_poly.pdbx_strand_id
1 'polypeptide(L)'
;MYHQILQSLRQYIDEEKAIVLPRFFKTGKGEYGEGDRFLGVTVPHIRIVAKQYVHVSFDVVEHLLASEWHECRMCALLILVAQYQKAPIAQRNAIFNLYLKHTSRINNWDLVDLSSPNIVGHHLSSAEDRSLLYRLAESPMLWERRIAMVSTLYFIRKGDLSDAFSLADKLVDSSHDLMQKAVGWMLREMGKRDIGLLRIFLDKHAATMPRTMLRYAIEKMSAEERSEWMNKKNITNSIH
;
A
#
# COMPACT_ATOMS: atom_id res chain seq x y z
N MET A 1 -12.69 -23.17 -11.76
CA MET A 1 -11.65 -22.16 -12.05
C MET A 1 -10.76 -21.86 -10.84
N TYR A 2 -11.29 -21.58 -9.63
CA TYR A 2 -10.47 -21.39 -8.41
C TYR A 2 -9.44 -22.51 -8.18
N HIS A 3 -9.89 -23.78 -8.16
CA HIS A 3 -8.99 -24.92 -7.97
C HIS A 3 -7.90 -25.05 -9.05
N GLN A 4 -8.18 -24.65 -10.28
CA GLN A 4 -7.18 -24.66 -11.36
C GLN A 4 -6.09 -23.60 -11.11
N ILE A 5 -6.48 -22.38 -10.66
CA ILE A 5 -5.54 -21.32 -10.30
C ILE A 5 -4.68 -21.78 -9.12
N LEU A 6 -5.29 -22.34 -8.07
CA LEU A 6 -4.56 -22.86 -6.92
C LEU A 6 -3.57 -23.97 -7.34
N GLN A 7 -3.96 -24.87 -8.23
CA GLN A 7 -3.06 -25.90 -8.76
C GLN A 7 -1.92 -25.31 -9.58
N SER A 8 -2.20 -24.26 -10.39
CA SER A 8 -1.14 -23.56 -11.13
C SER A 8 -0.15 -22.85 -10.20
N LEU A 9 -0.61 -22.26 -9.10
CA LEU A 9 0.26 -21.69 -8.07
C LEU A 9 1.10 -22.78 -7.39
N ARG A 10 0.49 -23.93 -7.07
CA ARG A 10 1.17 -25.05 -6.41
C ARG A 10 2.33 -25.65 -7.20
N GLN A 11 2.34 -25.48 -8.53
CA GLN A 11 3.47 -25.92 -9.36
C GLN A 11 4.77 -25.13 -9.08
N TYR A 12 4.66 -23.97 -8.42
CA TYR A 12 5.79 -23.09 -8.09
C TYR A 12 6.09 -23.03 -6.60
N ILE A 13 5.59 -23.98 -5.79
CA ILE A 13 5.89 -24.05 -4.37
C ILE A 13 7.39 -24.20 -4.15
N ASP A 14 7.90 -23.43 -3.22
CA ASP A 14 9.24 -23.51 -2.69
C ASP A 14 9.10 -23.71 -1.16
N GLU A 15 9.43 -24.92 -0.71
CA GLU A 15 9.24 -25.32 0.69
C GLU A 15 10.06 -24.49 1.66
N GLU A 16 11.27 -24.07 1.27
CA GLU A 16 12.12 -23.21 2.11
C GLU A 16 11.46 -21.83 2.31
N LYS A 17 10.91 -21.27 1.22
CA LYS A 17 10.16 -20.01 1.30
C LYS A 17 8.87 -20.12 2.09
N ALA A 18 8.14 -21.24 1.99
CA ALA A 18 6.94 -21.48 2.77
C ALA A 18 7.23 -21.42 4.29
N ILE A 19 8.44 -21.82 4.71
CA ILE A 19 8.90 -21.74 6.11
C ILE A 19 9.31 -20.29 6.49
N VAL A 20 9.97 -19.57 5.58
CA VAL A 20 10.55 -18.25 5.88
C VAL A 20 9.51 -17.11 5.78
N LEU A 21 8.60 -17.17 4.80
CA LEU A 21 7.64 -16.10 4.54
C LEU A 21 6.74 -15.77 5.74
N PRO A 22 6.20 -16.73 6.51
CA PRO A 22 5.41 -16.41 7.70
C PRO A 22 6.15 -15.52 8.69
N ARG A 23 7.44 -15.76 8.92
CA ARG A 23 8.28 -14.95 9.80
C ARG A 23 8.54 -13.57 9.21
N PHE A 24 8.79 -13.47 7.90
CA PHE A 24 9.01 -12.21 7.20
C PHE A 24 7.77 -11.32 7.23
N PHE A 25 6.59 -11.91 7.01
CA PHE A 25 5.29 -11.22 6.99
C PHE A 25 4.65 -11.13 8.38
N LYS A 26 5.36 -11.55 9.43
CA LYS A 26 4.92 -11.43 10.82
C LYS A 26 3.53 -11.99 11.06
N THR A 27 3.38 -13.30 10.90
CA THR A 27 2.11 -14.01 11.03
C THR A 27 1.84 -14.59 12.42
N GLY A 28 2.74 -14.32 13.37
CA GLY A 28 2.60 -14.76 14.76
C GLY A 28 1.44 -14.07 15.46
N LYS A 29 1.05 -14.61 16.61
CA LYS A 29 -0.05 -14.08 17.43
C LYS A 29 0.23 -12.63 17.84
N GLY A 30 -0.72 -11.72 17.57
CA GLY A 30 -0.62 -10.28 17.86
C GLY A 30 0.20 -9.49 16.85
N GLU A 31 0.74 -10.13 15.80
CA GLU A 31 1.46 -9.47 14.74
C GLU A 31 0.50 -9.05 13.59
N TYR A 32 0.96 -8.13 12.73
CA TYR A 32 0.11 -7.53 11.70
C TYR A 32 -0.38 -8.49 10.60
N GLY A 33 0.30 -9.61 10.40
CA GLY A 33 -0.05 -10.67 9.45
C GLY A 33 -0.64 -11.90 10.13
N GLU A 34 -1.10 -11.79 11.38
CA GLU A 34 -1.64 -12.93 12.13
C GLU A 34 -2.66 -13.73 11.31
N GLY A 35 -2.48 -15.03 11.27
CA GLY A 35 -3.35 -15.96 10.56
C GLY A 35 -3.09 -16.11 9.07
N ASP A 36 -2.18 -15.36 8.47
CA ASP A 36 -1.81 -15.54 7.06
C ASP A 36 -1.01 -16.84 6.86
N ARG A 37 -1.34 -17.56 5.79
CA ARG A 37 -0.67 -18.80 5.38
C ARG A 37 -0.01 -18.62 4.02
N PHE A 38 1.15 -19.22 3.84
CA PHE A 38 1.97 -19.09 2.64
C PHE A 38 2.21 -20.45 1.97
N LEU A 39 2.09 -20.46 0.64
CA LEU A 39 2.47 -21.59 -0.21
C LEU A 39 3.99 -21.60 -0.49
N GLY A 40 4.65 -20.46 -0.36
CA GLY A 40 6.05 -20.27 -0.73
C GLY A 40 6.25 -19.87 -2.19
N VAL A 41 5.22 -19.38 -2.87
CA VAL A 41 5.30 -18.99 -4.29
C VAL A 41 5.79 -17.54 -4.41
N THR A 42 6.82 -17.31 -5.23
CA THR A 42 7.37 -15.97 -5.41
C THR A 42 6.49 -15.09 -6.28
N VAL A 43 6.57 -13.77 -6.07
CA VAL A 43 5.78 -12.77 -6.83
C VAL A 43 5.94 -12.90 -8.36
N PRO A 44 7.13 -13.16 -8.93
CA PRO A 44 7.24 -13.39 -10.38
C PRO A 44 6.38 -14.57 -10.85
N HIS A 45 6.36 -15.69 -10.12
CA HIS A 45 5.54 -16.85 -10.46
C HIS A 45 4.05 -16.57 -10.30
N ILE A 46 3.64 -15.86 -9.23
CA ILE A 46 2.24 -15.43 -9.06
C ILE A 46 1.80 -14.56 -10.25
N ARG A 47 2.66 -13.67 -10.75
CA ARG A 47 2.38 -12.85 -11.94
C ARG A 47 2.19 -13.69 -13.21
N ILE A 48 2.97 -14.76 -13.39
CA ILE A 48 2.80 -15.69 -14.51
C ILE A 48 1.41 -16.33 -14.45
N VAL A 49 1.02 -16.85 -13.30
CA VAL A 49 -0.30 -17.45 -13.10
C VAL A 49 -1.41 -16.42 -13.28
N ALA A 50 -1.32 -15.26 -12.66
CA ALA A 50 -2.32 -14.19 -12.80
C ALA A 50 -2.55 -13.78 -14.27
N LYS A 51 -1.49 -13.74 -15.08
CA LYS A 51 -1.58 -13.42 -16.51
C LYS A 51 -2.35 -14.48 -17.29
N GLN A 52 -2.19 -15.76 -16.95
CA GLN A 52 -2.92 -16.87 -17.61
C GLN A 52 -4.43 -16.80 -17.34
N TYR A 53 -4.81 -16.31 -16.15
CA TYR A 53 -6.19 -16.27 -15.69
C TYR A 53 -6.81 -14.86 -15.66
N VAL A 54 -6.28 -13.92 -16.44
CA VAL A 54 -6.74 -12.51 -16.44
C VAL A 54 -8.22 -12.35 -16.83
N HIS A 55 -8.82 -13.33 -17.52
CA HIS A 55 -10.20 -13.26 -18.02
C HIS A 55 -11.24 -13.93 -17.11
N VAL A 56 -10.87 -14.32 -15.90
CA VAL A 56 -11.82 -14.94 -14.95
C VAL A 56 -12.88 -13.95 -14.48
N SER A 57 -14.04 -14.49 -14.08
CA SER A 57 -15.13 -13.69 -13.52
C SER A 57 -14.81 -13.16 -12.13
N PHE A 58 -15.56 -12.15 -11.69
CA PHE A 58 -15.43 -11.59 -10.35
C PHE A 58 -15.69 -12.63 -9.26
N ASP A 59 -16.60 -13.58 -9.46
CA ASP A 59 -16.83 -14.67 -8.48
C ASP A 59 -15.56 -15.48 -8.22
N VAL A 60 -14.76 -15.76 -9.25
CA VAL A 60 -13.48 -16.45 -9.09
C VAL A 60 -12.48 -15.60 -8.33
N VAL A 61 -12.45 -14.30 -8.61
CA VAL A 61 -11.60 -13.35 -7.89
C VAL A 61 -12.00 -13.25 -6.42
N GLU A 62 -13.31 -13.18 -6.11
CA GLU A 62 -13.80 -13.17 -4.73
C GLU A 62 -13.41 -14.44 -3.97
N HIS A 63 -13.52 -15.62 -4.60
CA HIS A 63 -13.04 -16.86 -4.01
C HIS A 63 -11.54 -16.87 -3.73
N LEU A 64 -10.73 -16.28 -4.63
CA LEU A 64 -9.29 -16.13 -4.41
C LEU A 64 -9.00 -15.15 -3.26
N LEU A 65 -9.72 -14.02 -3.17
CA LEU A 65 -9.60 -13.06 -2.07
C LEU A 65 -10.02 -13.68 -0.73
N ALA A 66 -11.02 -14.56 -0.72
CA ALA A 66 -11.45 -15.27 0.48
C ALA A 66 -10.47 -16.36 0.94
N SER A 67 -9.48 -16.73 0.12
CA SER A 67 -8.52 -17.79 0.41
C SER A 67 -7.67 -17.51 1.66
N GLU A 68 -7.39 -18.55 2.43
CA GLU A 68 -6.43 -18.51 3.54
C GLU A 68 -4.97 -18.29 3.05
N TRP A 69 -4.68 -18.64 1.79
CA TRP A 69 -3.36 -18.54 1.20
C TRP A 69 -3.09 -17.12 0.70
N HIS A 70 -2.02 -16.52 1.19
CA HIS A 70 -1.60 -15.17 0.82
C HIS A 70 -1.41 -15.00 -0.70
N GLU A 71 -0.76 -15.97 -1.34
CA GLU A 71 -0.48 -15.92 -2.78
C GLU A 71 -1.75 -16.02 -3.63
N CYS A 72 -2.81 -16.66 -3.13
CA CYS A 72 -4.10 -16.64 -3.81
C CYS A 72 -4.71 -15.23 -3.81
N ARG A 73 -4.66 -14.52 -2.65
CA ARG A 73 -5.13 -13.13 -2.56
C ARG A 73 -4.30 -12.19 -3.42
N MET A 74 -2.96 -12.39 -3.43
CA MET A 74 -2.07 -11.64 -4.31
C MET A 74 -2.40 -11.89 -5.79
N CYS A 75 -2.63 -13.14 -6.19
CA CYS A 75 -3.03 -13.51 -7.55
C CYS A 75 -4.34 -12.81 -7.94
N ALA A 76 -5.34 -12.81 -7.06
CA ALA A 76 -6.61 -12.10 -7.26
C ALA A 76 -6.39 -10.61 -7.54
N LEU A 77 -5.58 -9.94 -6.73
CA LEU A 77 -5.29 -8.51 -6.89
C LEU A 77 -4.52 -8.21 -8.16
N LEU A 78 -3.57 -9.06 -8.55
CA LEU A 78 -2.85 -8.93 -9.82
C LEU A 78 -3.80 -9.10 -11.03
N ILE A 79 -4.76 -10.03 -10.95
CA ILE A 79 -5.81 -10.20 -11.96
C ILE A 79 -6.68 -8.93 -12.03
N LEU A 80 -7.15 -8.42 -10.88
CA LEU A 80 -7.98 -7.20 -10.85
C LEU A 80 -7.24 -5.98 -11.41
N VAL A 81 -5.97 -5.80 -11.08
CA VAL A 81 -5.14 -4.72 -11.64
C VAL A 81 -5.04 -4.84 -13.16
N ALA A 82 -4.77 -6.06 -13.67
CA ALA A 82 -4.67 -6.29 -15.11
C ALA A 82 -6.00 -6.08 -15.84
N GLN A 83 -7.11 -6.51 -15.24
CA GLN A 83 -8.46 -6.27 -15.76
C GLN A 83 -8.77 -4.77 -15.75
N TYR A 84 -8.52 -4.07 -14.64
CA TYR A 84 -8.80 -2.64 -14.47
C TYR A 84 -8.11 -1.80 -15.54
N GLN A 85 -6.84 -2.10 -15.84
CA GLN A 85 -6.06 -1.35 -16.83
C GLN A 85 -6.68 -1.38 -18.23
N LYS A 86 -7.35 -2.48 -18.60
CA LYS A 86 -7.93 -2.69 -19.94
C LYS A 86 -9.44 -2.47 -20.00
N ALA A 87 -10.08 -2.32 -18.85
CA ALA A 87 -11.53 -2.26 -18.75
C ALA A 87 -12.13 -0.92 -19.22
N PRO A 88 -13.33 -0.91 -19.83
CA PRO A 88 -14.14 0.29 -19.99
C PRO A 88 -14.61 0.84 -18.64
N ILE A 89 -15.06 2.10 -18.61
CA ILE A 89 -15.41 2.82 -17.37
C ILE A 89 -16.41 2.04 -16.50
N ALA A 90 -17.47 1.48 -17.07
CA ALA A 90 -18.46 0.73 -16.30
C ALA A 90 -17.84 -0.47 -15.55
N GLN A 91 -16.94 -1.20 -16.20
CA GLN A 91 -16.24 -2.33 -15.59
C GLN A 91 -15.19 -1.85 -14.57
N ARG A 92 -14.52 -0.71 -14.79
CA ARG A 92 -13.62 -0.10 -13.80
C ARG A 92 -14.36 0.25 -12.51
N ASN A 93 -15.58 0.79 -12.61
CA ASN A 93 -16.43 1.06 -11.45
C ASN A 93 -16.74 -0.23 -10.68
N ALA A 94 -17.10 -1.31 -11.39
CA ALA A 94 -17.35 -2.60 -10.76
C ALA A 94 -16.12 -3.17 -10.05
N ILE A 95 -14.93 -3.10 -10.67
CA ILE A 95 -13.66 -3.54 -10.06
C ILE A 95 -13.32 -2.70 -8.83
N PHE A 96 -13.48 -1.39 -8.91
CA PHE A 96 -13.25 -0.48 -7.79
C PHE A 96 -14.16 -0.80 -6.60
N ASN A 97 -15.46 -1.00 -6.84
CA ASN A 97 -16.41 -1.37 -5.79
C ASN A 97 -16.10 -2.75 -5.19
N LEU A 98 -15.70 -3.72 -6.04
CA LEU A 98 -15.26 -5.04 -5.59
C LEU A 98 -14.02 -4.93 -4.67
N TYR A 99 -13.04 -4.11 -5.05
CA TYR A 99 -11.85 -3.86 -4.24
C TYR A 99 -12.22 -3.31 -2.86
N LEU A 100 -13.08 -2.28 -2.81
CA LEU A 100 -13.52 -1.66 -1.56
C LEU A 100 -14.34 -2.63 -0.67
N LYS A 101 -15.15 -3.49 -1.26
CA LYS A 101 -15.91 -4.52 -0.55
C LYS A 101 -14.98 -5.51 0.18
N HIS A 102 -13.77 -5.73 -0.32
CA HIS A 102 -12.84 -6.75 0.17
C HIS A 102 -11.57 -6.19 0.85
N THR A 103 -11.59 -4.94 1.33
CA THR A 103 -10.43 -4.32 2.02
C THR A 103 -9.93 -5.16 3.20
N SER A 104 -10.81 -5.85 3.93
CA SER A 104 -10.47 -6.74 5.03
C SER A 104 -9.62 -7.96 4.60
N ARG A 105 -9.65 -8.31 3.30
CA ARG A 105 -8.85 -9.42 2.72
C ARG A 105 -7.58 -8.93 2.03
N ILE A 106 -7.39 -7.61 1.94
CA ILE A 106 -6.17 -6.94 1.46
C ILE A 106 -5.35 -6.57 2.70
N ASN A 107 -5.01 -7.59 3.46
CA ASN A 107 -4.58 -7.53 4.84
C ASN A 107 -3.05 -7.65 5.00
N ASN A 108 -2.29 -7.17 4.05
CA ASN A 108 -0.84 -7.06 4.15
C ASN A 108 -0.29 -5.92 3.28
N TRP A 109 0.91 -5.42 3.62
CA TRP A 109 1.52 -4.27 2.95
C TRP A 109 1.78 -4.52 1.45
N ASP A 110 2.24 -5.70 1.06
CA ASP A 110 2.52 -6.04 -0.32
C ASP A 110 1.25 -6.15 -1.18
N LEU A 111 0.14 -6.64 -0.61
CA LEU A 111 -1.18 -6.66 -1.25
C LEU A 111 -1.69 -5.25 -1.52
N VAL A 112 -1.55 -4.34 -0.54
CA VAL A 112 -1.95 -2.94 -0.69
C VAL A 112 -1.07 -2.25 -1.73
N ASP A 113 0.25 -2.35 -1.59
CA ASP A 113 1.21 -1.56 -2.36
C ASP A 113 1.17 -1.88 -3.86
N LEU A 114 0.90 -3.14 -4.22
CA LEU A 114 0.77 -3.53 -5.62
C LEU A 114 -0.58 -3.12 -6.25
N SER A 115 -1.63 -2.99 -5.46
CA SER A 115 -3.01 -2.88 -5.97
C SER A 115 -3.63 -1.49 -5.80
N SER A 116 -3.48 -0.86 -4.63
CA SER A 116 -4.18 0.38 -4.30
C SER A 116 -3.84 1.56 -5.23
N PRO A 117 -2.59 1.82 -5.64
CA PRO A 117 -2.31 2.89 -6.60
C PRO A 117 -2.95 2.62 -7.96
N ASN A 118 -2.98 1.35 -8.37
CA ASN A 118 -3.42 0.94 -9.70
C ASN A 118 -4.93 0.85 -9.85
N ILE A 119 -5.67 0.65 -8.76
CA ILE A 119 -7.14 0.57 -8.75
C ILE A 119 -7.71 1.83 -8.09
N VAL A 120 -7.48 2.03 -6.79
CA VAL A 120 -8.08 3.14 -6.04
C VAL A 120 -7.51 4.49 -6.48
N GLY A 121 -6.18 4.61 -6.51
CA GLY A 121 -5.51 5.83 -6.96
C GLY A 121 -5.88 6.19 -8.40
N HIS A 122 -5.81 5.23 -9.33
CA HIS A 122 -6.18 5.47 -10.72
C HIS A 122 -7.66 5.86 -10.85
N HIS A 123 -8.57 5.18 -10.14
CA HIS A 123 -10.00 5.46 -10.21
C HIS A 123 -10.32 6.88 -9.73
N LEU A 124 -9.75 7.29 -8.60
CA LEU A 124 -9.99 8.60 -8.01
C LEU A 124 -9.20 9.73 -8.70
N SER A 125 -8.26 9.42 -9.58
CA SER A 125 -7.43 10.45 -10.24
C SER A 125 -8.23 11.42 -11.11
N SER A 126 -9.36 10.98 -11.65
CA SER A 126 -10.29 11.79 -12.45
C SER A 126 -11.56 12.17 -11.70
N ALA A 127 -11.70 11.79 -10.43
CA ALA A 127 -12.87 12.11 -9.62
C ALA A 127 -12.74 13.53 -9.05
N GLU A 128 -13.86 14.28 -9.04
CA GLU A 128 -13.96 15.58 -8.37
C GLU A 128 -13.97 15.41 -6.84
N ASP A 129 -14.65 14.37 -6.36
CA ASP A 129 -14.70 14.01 -4.94
C ASP A 129 -13.75 12.84 -4.62
N ARG A 130 -12.74 13.12 -3.78
CA ARG A 130 -11.79 12.15 -3.25
C ARG A 130 -11.94 11.92 -1.74
N SER A 131 -13.08 12.30 -1.17
CA SER A 131 -13.38 12.17 0.27
C SER A 131 -13.24 10.73 0.79
N LEU A 132 -13.39 9.74 -0.09
CA LEU A 132 -13.14 8.34 0.24
C LEU A 132 -11.75 8.11 0.85
N LEU A 133 -10.71 8.76 0.31
CA LEU A 133 -9.34 8.61 0.84
C LEU A 133 -9.25 9.07 2.29
N TYR A 134 -9.92 10.17 2.62
CA TYR A 134 -9.93 10.72 3.99
C TYR A 134 -10.72 9.83 4.95
N ARG A 135 -11.85 9.25 4.49
CA ARG A 135 -12.59 8.25 5.29
C ARG A 135 -11.76 6.99 5.55
N LEU A 136 -11.06 6.48 4.54
CA LEU A 136 -10.16 5.33 4.72
C LEU A 136 -8.98 5.65 5.64
N ALA A 137 -8.46 6.88 5.61
CA ALA A 137 -7.40 7.34 6.50
C ALA A 137 -7.83 7.41 7.98
N GLU A 138 -9.13 7.56 8.25
CA GLU A 138 -9.73 7.57 9.59
C GLU A 138 -10.16 6.17 10.08
N SER A 139 -10.08 5.17 9.23
CA SER A 139 -10.50 3.81 9.57
C SER A 139 -9.69 3.24 10.76
N PRO A 140 -10.33 2.47 11.65
CA PRO A 140 -9.63 1.70 12.66
C PRO A 140 -8.73 0.60 12.05
N MET A 141 -9.00 0.19 10.81
CA MET A 141 -8.24 -0.86 10.11
C MET A 141 -6.93 -0.29 9.53
N LEU A 142 -5.81 -0.90 9.96
CA LEU A 142 -4.47 -0.53 9.49
C LEU A 142 -4.38 -0.49 7.95
N TRP A 143 -4.93 -1.50 7.30
CA TRP A 143 -4.79 -1.67 5.87
C TRP A 143 -5.62 -0.68 5.06
N GLU A 144 -6.76 -0.23 5.57
CA GLU A 144 -7.54 0.84 4.95
C GLU A 144 -6.81 2.18 5.02
N ARG A 145 -6.21 2.51 6.19
CA ARG A 145 -5.34 3.69 6.29
C ARG A 145 -4.17 3.62 5.32
N ARG A 146 -3.57 2.42 5.16
CA ARG A 146 -2.49 2.23 4.20
C ARG A 146 -2.98 2.35 2.75
N ILE A 147 -4.16 1.80 2.41
CA ILE A 147 -4.79 1.97 1.09
C ILE A 147 -4.96 3.45 0.79
N ALA A 148 -5.49 4.26 1.74
CA ALA A 148 -5.64 5.70 1.56
C ALA A 148 -4.32 6.37 1.17
N MET A 149 -3.28 6.17 1.98
CA MET A 149 -1.99 6.81 1.77
C MET A 149 -1.30 6.35 0.49
N VAL A 150 -1.21 5.04 0.27
CA VAL A 150 -0.45 4.48 -0.87
C VAL A 150 -1.16 4.72 -2.20
N SER A 151 -2.50 4.87 -2.21
CA SER A 151 -3.24 5.25 -3.42
C SER A 151 -2.78 6.58 -4.01
N THR A 152 -2.30 7.52 -3.18
CA THR A 152 -1.78 8.82 -3.63
C THR A 152 -0.56 8.71 -4.53
N LEU A 153 0.13 7.57 -4.53
CA LEU A 153 1.25 7.33 -5.45
C LEU A 153 0.87 7.53 -6.92
N TYR A 154 -0.38 7.22 -7.29
CA TYR A 154 -0.87 7.46 -8.65
C TYR A 154 -0.94 8.95 -8.95
N PHE A 155 -1.45 9.75 -8.02
CA PHE A 155 -1.56 11.21 -8.16
C PHE A 155 -0.18 11.86 -8.20
N ILE A 156 0.72 11.49 -7.29
CA ILE A 156 2.11 11.96 -7.23
C ILE A 156 2.80 11.74 -8.59
N ARG A 157 2.61 10.57 -9.21
CA ARG A 157 3.17 10.26 -10.53
C ARG A 157 2.60 11.16 -11.65
N LYS A 158 1.41 11.69 -11.46
CA LYS A 158 0.75 12.65 -12.36
C LYS A 158 1.05 14.11 -12.03
N GLY A 159 1.79 14.38 -10.94
CA GLY A 159 2.14 15.73 -10.50
C GLY A 159 1.10 16.37 -9.58
N ASP A 160 0.03 15.66 -9.21
CA ASP A 160 -0.93 16.11 -8.22
C ASP A 160 -0.47 15.67 -6.83
N LEU A 161 -0.04 16.61 -6.00
CA LEU A 161 0.57 16.37 -4.70
C LEU A 161 -0.36 16.71 -3.52
N SER A 162 -1.51 17.27 -3.78
CA SER A 162 -2.40 17.87 -2.76
C SER A 162 -2.90 16.84 -1.75
N ASP A 163 -3.48 15.71 -2.21
CA ASP A 163 -3.98 14.66 -1.33
C ASP A 163 -2.83 13.93 -0.61
N ALA A 164 -1.68 13.76 -1.27
CA ALA A 164 -0.51 13.14 -0.64
C ALA A 164 -0.02 13.98 0.55
N PHE A 165 0.03 15.30 0.39
CA PHE A 165 0.42 16.23 1.45
C PHE A 165 -0.61 16.19 2.60
N SER A 166 -1.89 16.36 2.30
CA SER A 166 -2.96 16.41 3.29
C SER A 166 -3.12 15.10 4.08
N LEU A 167 -3.01 13.96 3.41
CA LEU A 167 -3.06 12.66 4.07
C LEU A 167 -1.80 12.37 4.89
N ALA A 168 -0.63 12.81 4.43
CA ALA A 168 0.60 12.72 5.24
C ALA A 168 0.49 13.56 6.51
N ASP A 169 -0.05 14.78 6.44
CA ASP A 169 -0.31 15.65 7.59
C ASP A 169 -1.28 14.98 8.59
N LYS A 170 -2.36 14.39 8.08
CA LYS A 170 -3.36 13.67 8.88
C LYS A 170 -2.81 12.41 9.58
N LEU A 171 -1.89 11.71 8.95
CA LEU A 171 -1.36 10.42 9.41
C LEU A 171 0.02 10.52 10.06
N VAL A 172 0.53 11.75 10.28
CA VAL A 172 1.90 11.99 10.77
C VAL A 172 2.18 11.37 12.13
N ASP A 173 1.18 11.32 13.02
CA ASP A 173 1.31 10.78 14.37
C ASP A 173 1.04 9.27 14.47
N SER A 174 0.99 8.56 13.33
CA SER A 174 0.73 7.13 13.33
C SER A 174 1.76 6.36 14.13
N SER A 175 1.30 5.57 15.10
CA SER A 175 2.16 4.74 15.97
C SER A 175 2.66 3.47 15.26
N HIS A 176 1.95 2.96 14.27
CA HIS A 176 2.27 1.70 13.61
C HIS A 176 3.40 1.86 12.58
N ASP A 177 4.47 1.06 12.71
CA ASP A 177 5.68 1.12 11.89
C ASP A 177 5.39 1.04 10.37
N LEU A 178 4.46 0.18 9.94
CA LEU A 178 4.09 0.06 8.52
C LEU A 178 3.37 1.30 7.98
N MET A 179 2.65 2.04 8.83
CA MET A 179 2.07 3.34 8.43
C MET A 179 3.14 4.41 8.35
N GLN A 180 4.06 4.46 9.32
CA GLN A 180 5.20 5.38 9.28
C GLN A 180 6.02 5.20 8.00
N LYS A 181 6.27 3.95 7.60
CA LYS A 181 6.95 3.62 6.34
C LYS A 181 6.15 4.07 5.11
N ALA A 182 4.82 3.86 5.11
CA ALA A 182 3.97 4.27 3.99
C ALA A 182 3.93 5.79 3.81
N VAL A 183 3.70 6.53 4.89
CA VAL A 183 3.69 8.00 4.87
C VAL A 183 5.06 8.54 4.44
N GLY A 184 6.13 8.05 5.06
CA GLY A 184 7.49 8.45 4.68
C GLY A 184 7.83 8.13 3.22
N TRP A 185 7.38 6.99 2.70
CA TRP A 185 7.55 6.65 1.29
C TRP A 185 6.79 7.63 0.38
N MET A 186 5.53 7.95 0.67
CA MET A 186 4.76 8.88 -0.15
C MET A 186 5.35 10.31 -0.08
N LEU A 187 5.82 10.75 1.08
CA LEU A 187 6.55 12.01 1.24
C LEU A 187 7.83 12.02 0.39
N ARG A 188 8.58 10.94 0.36
CA ARG A 188 9.76 10.79 -0.50
C ARG A 188 9.39 10.87 -1.99
N GLU A 189 8.34 10.19 -2.41
CA GLU A 189 7.88 10.26 -3.81
C GLU A 189 7.39 11.65 -4.19
N MET A 190 6.72 12.34 -3.28
CA MET A 190 6.33 13.75 -3.40
C MET A 190 7.57 14.65 -3.54
N GLY A 191 8.57 14.47 -2.68
CA GLY A 191 9.82 15.24 -2.73
C GLY A 191 10.62 15.07 -4.02
N LYS A 192 10.47 13.92 -4.72
CA LYS A 192 11.05 13.74 -6.06
C LYS A 192 10.36 14.60 -7.13
N ARG A 193 9.14 15.05 -6.89
CA ARG A 193 8.38 15.94 -7.78
C ARG A 193 8.55 17.39 -7.39
N ASP A 194 8.47 17.68 -6.09
CA ASP A 194 8.63 18.99 -5.51
C ASP A 194 9.36 18.89 -4.15
N ILE A 195 10.66 19.17 -4.17
CA ILE A 195 11.49 19.15 -2.96
C ILE A 195 11.13 20.30 -2.02
N GLY A 196 10.65 21.43 -2.55
CA GLY A 196 10.21 22.56 -1.76
C GLY A 196 9.01 22.20 -0.90
N LEU A 197 8.01 21.53 -1.49
CA LEU A 197 6.83 21.05 -0.78
C LEU A 197 7.20 20.04 0.33
N LEU A 198 8.15 19.15 0.06
CA LEU A 198 8.66 18.23 1.10
C LEU A 198 9.33 18.99 2.25
N ARG A 199 10.14 20.01 1.95
CA ARG A 199 10.79 20.84 2.98
C ARG A 199 9.77 21.59 3.84
N ILE A 200 8.71 22.14 3.23
CA ILE A 200 7.60 22.76 3.97
C ILE A 200 6.96 21.77 4.96
N PHE A 201 6.72 20.52 4.52
CA PHE A 201 6.19 19.47 5.40
C PHE A 201 7.17 19.18 6.56
N LEU A 202 8.46 19.05 6.25
CA LEU A 202 9.49 18.76 7.25
C LEU A 202 9.72 19.92 8.22
N ASP A 203 9.60 21.17 7.78
CA ASP A 203 9.65 22.33 8.68
C ASP A 203 8.61 22.27 9.77
N LYS A 204 7.42 21.80 9.42
CA LYS A 204 6.29 21.65 10.35
C LYS A 204 6.45 20.44 11.28
N HIS A 205 6.97 19.32 10.78
CA HIS A 205 6.81 18.02 11.44
C HIS A 205 8.11 17.32 11.85
N ALA A 206 9.27 17.64 11.26
CA ALA A 206 10.51 16.85 11.43
C ALA A 206 10.96 16.70 12.89
N ALA A 207 10.63 17.68 13.75
CA ALA A 207 10.98 17.65 15.16
C ALA A 207 10.16 16.64 15.99
N THR A 208 8.91 16.35 15.57
CA THR A 208 7.93 15.56 16.33
C THR A 208 7.55 14.25 15.67
N MET A 209 7.60 14.16 14.33
CA MET A 209 7.19 12.98 13.59
C MET A 209 8.03 11.75 13.93
N PRO A 210 7.49 10.53 13.81
CA PRO A 210 8.22 9.29 14.04
C PRO A 210 9.51 9.20 13.23
N ARG A 211 10.59 8.78 13.86
CA ARG A 211 11.93 8.73 13.22
C ARG A 211 11.97 7.80 12.02
N THR A 212 11.22 6.70 12.04
CA THR A 212 11.07 5.82 10.87
C THR A 212 10.47 6.57 9.68
N MET A 213 9.39 7.34 9.90
CA MET A 213 8.74 8.13 8.87
C MET A 213 9.69 9.18 8.29
N LEU A 214 10.40 9.91 9.15
CA LEU A 214 11.38 10.92 8.74
C LEU A 214 12.50 10.30 7.87
N ARG A 215 13.12 9.19 8.32
CA ARG A 215 14.16 8.50 7.54
C ARG A 215 13.71 8.12 6.14
N TYR A 216 12.47 7.62 6.00
CA TYR A 216 11.91 7.27 4.70
C TYR A 216 11.68 8.50 3.83
N ALA A 217 11.16 9.59 4.42
CA ALA A 217 10.87 10.83 3.70
C ALA A 217 12.12 11.48 3.10
N ILE A 218 13.21 11.52 3.86
CA ILE A 218 14.47 12.23 3.48
C ILE A 218 15.49 11.33 2.76
N GLU A 219 15.17 10.06 2.49
CA GLU A 219 16.12 9.06 1.93
C GLU A 219 16.86 9.54 0.68
N LYS A 220 16.24 10.38 -0.14
CA LYS A 220 16.80 10.87 -1.42
C LYS A 220 17.45 12.25 -1.32
N MET A 221 17.52 12.85 -0.15
CA MET A 221 18.25 14.09 0.12
C MET A 221 19.77 13.84 0.25
N SER A 222 20.58 14.89 0.19
CA SER A 222 22.02 14.80 0.45
C SER A 222 22.31 14.32 1.88
N ALA A 223 23.53 13.84 2.13
CA ALA A 223 23.92 13.38 3.46
C ALA A 223 23.86 14.51 4.51
N GLU A 224 24.28 15.70 4.09
CA GLU A 224 24.27 16.93 4.91
C GLU A 224 22.82 17.29 5.28
N GLU A 225 21.94 17.42 4.30
CA GLU A 225 20.54 17.79 4.52
C GLU A 225 19.80 16.74 5.37
N ARG A 226 20.07 15.43 5.15
CA ARG A 226 19.52 14.38 6.00
C ARG A 226 19.97 14.52 7.46
N SER A 227 21.24 14.89 7.69
CA SER A 227 21.76 15.12 9.04
C SER A 227 21.06 16.28 9.72
N GLU A 228 20.84 17.40 9.00
CA GLU A 228 20.13 18.56 9.50
C GLU A 228 18.71 18.20 9.94
N TRP A 229 17.93 17.55 9.08
CA TRP A 229 16.57 17.10 9.41
C TRP A 229 16.52 16.12 10.57
N MET A 230 17.47 15.17 10.62
CA MET A 230 17.57 14.20 11.71
C MET A 230 17.94 14.82 13.05
N ASN A 231 18.62 15.95 13.07
CA ASN A 231 19.02 16.66 14.28
C ASN A 231 18.03 17.74 14.72
N LYS A 232 16.96 18.01 13.91
CA LYS A 232 15.95 19.02 14.26
C LYS A 232 15.22 18.59 15.55
N LYS A 233 15.32 19.44 16.59
CA LYS A 233 14.72 19.22 17.92
C LYS A 233 13.47 20.09 18.06
N ASN A 234 12.53 19.66 18.89
CA ASN A 234 11.43 20.53 19.34
C ASN A 234 12.00 21.73 20.10
N ILE A 235 11.80 22.91 19.57
CA ILE A 235 12.21 24.17 20.20
C ILE A 235 11.31 24.51 21.43
N THR A 236 10.23 23.78 21.63
CA THR A 236 9.19 24.07 22.63
C THR A 236 9.60 23.78 24.08
N ASN A 237 10.79 23.24 24.36
CA ASN A 237 11.23 22.92 25.73
C ASN A 237 12.39 23.80 26.25
N SER A 238 12.56 25.03 25.76
CA SER A 238 13.63 25.92 26.20
C SER A 238 13.13 27.26 26.80
N ILE A 239 11.88 27.31 27.27
CA ILE A 239 11.36 28.44 28.03
C ILE A 239 10.77 27.88 29.34
N HIS A 240 11.66 27.63 30.30
CA HIS A 240 11.35 27.65 31.75
C HIS A 240 12.57 28.19 32.48
#